data_3be5157b550ec963862f7e3bde86d9c4
#
_entry.id   3be5157b550ec963862f7e3bde86d9c4
#
_cell.length_a   1.000
_cell.length_b   1.000
_cell.length_c   1.000
_cell.angle_alpha   90.00
_cell.angle_beta   90.00
_cell.angle_gamma   90.00
#
_symmetry.space_group_name_H-M   'P 1'
#
loop_
_entity.id
_entity.type
_entity.pdbx_description
1 polymer ?
#
loop_
_entity_poly.entity_id
_entity_poly.type
_entity_poly.pdbx_seq_one_letter_code
_entity_poly.pdbx_strand_id
1 'polypeptide(L)'
;MAILADGMGGYNAGEVASGMATTLLGSELEKAFQKIAPHQLDAAGKLHSHGVLEAEIARANTAIYQAAQSQPQYAGMGTTLVVALFYDNMMTVAHIGDSRLYRLRGDEFQAITRDHSLLQEQIDSGMITAEEARHSQNKNLVTRALGVDPTVEPEIRDYDTMPGDVYLLCSDGLNDMVEDEEIALTLRALSANLDLAATQLVQTANDSGGRDNVSVILVRIAREYPAARSWWARLLQWFK
;
A
#
# COMPACT_ATOMS: atom_id res chain seq x y z
N MET A 1 -9.63 -6.04 2.37
CA MET A 1 -8.46 -5.77 1.51
C MET A 1 -8.59 -4.37 0.96
N ALA A 2 -7.51 -3.62 0.93
CA ALA A 2 -7.40 -2.30 0.31
C ALA A 2 -6.25 -2.35 -0.71
N ILE A 3 -6.42 -1.72 -1.87
CA ILE A 3 -5.42 -1.64 -2.93
C ILE A 3 -5.38 -0.19 -3.42
N LEU A 4 -4.20 0.40 -3.42
CA LEU A 4 -3.94 1.72 -3.98
C LEU A 4 -2.83 1.58 -5.02
N ALA A 5 -2.98 2.24 -6.15
CA ALA A 5 -1.99 2.32 -7.21
C ALA A 5 -2.01 3.73 -7.79
N ASP A 6 -0.84 4.35 -7.89
CA ASP A 6 -0.65 5.67 -8.47
C ASP A 6 0.09 5.55 -9.78
N GLY A 7 -0.55 6.00 -10.86
CA GLY A 7 -0.11 5.77 -12.21
C GLY A 7 0.85 6.85 -12.71
N MET A 8 1.97 6.44 -13.25
CA MET A 8 2.96 7.31 -13.88
C MET A 8 3.08 7.08 -15.40
N GLY A 9 3.32 8.15 -16.16
CA GLY A 9 3.49 8.08 -17.61
C GLY A 9 2.80 9.23 -18.33
N GLY A 10 3.16 9.45 -19.61
CA GLY A 10 2.60 10.53 -20.42
C GLY A 10 1.11 10.30 -20.78
N TYR A 11 0.35 11.39 -20.98
CA TYR A 11 -1.09 11.38 -21.27
C TYR A 11 -1.88 10.51 -20.26
N ASN A 12 -2.71 9.58 -20.75
CA ASN A 12 -3.53 8.68 -19.92
C ASN A 12 -2.83 7.34 -19.62
N ALA A 13 -1.54 7.21 -19.90
CA ALA A 13 -0.82 5.93 -19.75
C ALA A 13 -0.73 5.50 -18.29
N GLY A 14 -0.50 6.44 -17.35
CA GLY A 14 -0.51 6.18 -15.92
C GLY A 14 -1.85 5.68 -15.40
N GLU A 15 -2.97 6.30 -15.82
CA GLU A 15 -4.33 5.87 -15.46
C GLU A 15 -4.62 4.43 -15.92
N VAL A 16 -4.13 4.06 -17.10
CA VAL A 16 -4.26 2.70 -17.62
C VAL A 16 -3.45 1.72 -16.77
N ALA A 17 -2.20 2.06 -16.43
CA ALA A 17 -1.35 1.20 -15.60
C ALA A 17 -1.95 0.96 -14.22
N SER A 18 -2.37 2.02 -13.51
CA SER A 18 -2.99 1.91 -12.17
C SER A 18 -4.34 1.20 -12.21
N GLY A 19 -5.16 1.46 -13.25
CA GLY A 19 -6.42 0.75 -13.48
C GLY A 19 -6.23 -0.74 -13.75
N MET A 20 -5.22 -1.13 -14.54
CA MET A 20 -4.85 -2.52 -14.78
C MET A 20 -4.39 -3.19 -13.47
N ALA A 21 -3.50 -2.56 -12.72
CA ALA A 21 -2.97 -3.10 -11.46
C ALA A 21 -4.10 -3.37 -10.45
N THR A 22 -4.93 -2.37 -10.17
CA THR A 22 -6.01 -2.48 -9.18
C THR A 22 -7.07 -3.49 -9.59
N THR A 23 -7.44 -3.54 -10.87
CA THR A 23 -8.48 -4.46 -11.38
C THR A 23 -7.99 -5.91 -11.38
N LEU A 24 -6.78 -6.17 -11.91
CA LEU A 24 -6.22 -7.52 -11.97
C LEU A 24 -5.98 -8.07 -10.56
N LEU A 25 -5.28 -7.30 -9.71
CA LEU A 25 -4.99 -7.72 -8.34
C LEU A 25 -6.26 -7.90 -7.52
N GLY A 26 -7.21 -6.96 -7.57
CA GLY A 26 -8.47 -7.08 -6.83
C GLY A 26 -9.23 -8.37 -7.18
N SER A 27 -9.37 -8.68 -8.47
CA SER A 27 -10.07 -9.87 -8.94
C SER A 27 -9.35 -11.17 -8.59
N GLU A 28 -8.03 -11.24 -8.83
CA GLU A 28 -7.29 -12.50 -8.66
C GLU A 28 -7.00 -12.82 -7.17
N LEU A 29 -6.71 -11.81 -6.35
CA LEU A 29 -6.55 -11.98 -4.91
C LEU A 29 -7.86 -12.42 -4.25
N GLU A 30 -9.00 -11.84 -4.63
CA GLU A 30 -10.31 -12.27 -4.13
C GLU A 30 -10.58 -13.75 -4.46
N LYS A 31 -10.37 -14.16 -5.72
CA LYS A 31 -10.54 -15.56 -6.17
C LYS A 31 -9.61 -16.52 -5.42
N ALA A 32 -8.35 -16.13 -5.22
CA ALA A 32 -7.37 -16.96 -4.53
C ALA A 32 -7.75 -17.18 -3.07
N PHE A 33 -8.11 -16.12 -2.34
CA PHE A 33 -8.44 -16.20 -0.92
C PHE A 33 -9.83 -16.75 -0.61
N GLN A 34 -10.73 -16.81 -1.60
CA GLN A 34 -11.96 -17.60 -1.50
C GLN A 34 -11.68 -19.11 -1.50
N LYS A 35 -10.61 -19.57 -2.15
CA LYS A 35 -10.25 -20.99 -2.24
C LYS A 35 -9.42 -21.44 -1.04
N ILE A 36 -8.42 -20.69 -0.67
CA ILE A 36 -7.48 -20.99 0.43
C ILE A 36 -7.33 -19.73 1.29
N ALA A 37 -7.54 -19.87 2.58
CA ALA A 37 -7.44 -18.73 3.49
C ALA A 37 -6.01 -18.17 3.56
N PRO A 38 -5.84 -16.83 3.65
CA PRO A 38 -4.52 -16.18 3.60
C PRO A 38 -3.57 -16.60 4.73
N HIS A 39 -4.09 -16.97 5.90
CA HIS A 39 -3.32 -17.41 7.08
C HIS A 39 -2.84 -18.87 7.00
N GLN A 40 -3.24 -19.64 5.99
CA GLN A 40 -2.75 -21.01 5.85
C GLN A 40 -1.28 -21.03 5.46
N LEU A 41 -0.56 -22.02 5.98
CA LEU A 41 0.83 -22.25 5.63
C LEU A 41 0.93 -23.23 4.46
N ASP A 42 1.85 -23.00 3.55
CA ASP A 42 2.21 -23.94 2.51
C ASP A 42 3.13 -25.07 3.07
N ALA A 43 3.56 -25.97 2.20
CA ALA A 43 4.46 -27.08 2.56
C ALA A 43 5.85 -26.62 3.06
N ALA A 44 6.26 -25.40 2.73
CA ALA A 44 7.51 -24.78 3.17
C ALA A 44 7.36 -23.95 4.46
N GLY A 45 6.14 -23.86 5.00
CA GLY A 45 5.83 -23.04 6.19
C GLY A 45 5.66 -21.54 5.89
N LYS A 46 5.54 -21.14 4.62
CA LYS A 46 5.27 -19.75 4.21
C LYS A 46 3.76 -19.49 4.22
N LEU A 47 3.36 -18.29 4.62
CA LEU A 47 1.94 -17.88 4.56
C LEU A 47 1.44 -17.90 3.12
N HIS A 48 0.24 -18.42 2.92
CA HIS A 48 -0.41 -18.45 1.61
C HIS A 48 -0.60 -17.05 1.02
N SER A 49 -0.86 -16.04 1.88
CA SER A 49 -0.93 -14.63 1.48
C SER A 49 0.31 -14.16 0.74
N HIS A 50 1.52 -14.51 1.22
CA HIS A 50 2.79 -14.11 0.60
C HIS A 50 2.95 -14.70 -0.81
N GLY A 51 2.75 -16.01 -0.95
CA GLY A 51 2.89 -16.67 -2.24
C GLY A 51 1.90 -16.17 -3.29
N VAL A 52 0.66 -15.89 -2.87
CA VAL A 52 -0.36 -15.33 -3.76
C VAL A 52 -0.03 -13.89 -4.14
N LEU A 53 0.34 -13.05 -3.18
CA LEU A 53 0.71 -11.65 -3.47
C LEU A 53 1.90 -11.58 -4.43
N GLU A 54 2.98 -12.33 -4.19
CA GLU A 54 4.12 -12.39 -5.10
C GLU A 54 3.72 -12.80 -6.51
N ALA A 55 2.93 -13.89 -6.64
CA ALA A 55 2.53 -14.41 -7.94
C ALA A 55 1.62 -13.44 -8.71
N GLU A 56 0.62 -12.87 -8.04
CA GLU A 56 -0.34 -12.00 -8.71
C GLU A 56 0.26 -10.60 -9.01
N ILE A 57 1.14 -10.09 -8.17
CA ILE A 57 1.89 -8.85 -8.47
C ILE A 57 2.82 -9.06 -9.67
N ALA A 58 3.52 -10.19 -9.76
CA ALA A 58 4.36 -10.51 -10.92
C ALA A 58 3.53 -10.63 -12.22
N ARG A 59 2.32 -11.20 -12.15
CA ARG A 59 1.39 -11.27 -13.29
C ARG A 59 0.89 -9.90 -13.71
N ALA A 60 0.50 -9.06 -12.76
CA ALA A 60 0.08 -7.69 -13.03
C ALA A 60 1.22 -6.89 -13.67
N ASN A 61 2.44 -7.00 -13.14
CA ASN A 61 3.63 -6.39 -13.74
C ASN A 61 3.83 -6.83 -15.19
N THR A 62 3.79 -8.13 -15.44
CA THR A 62 3.95 -8.68 -16.79
C THR A 62 2.90 -8.13 -17.75
N ALA A 63 1.62 -8.05 -17.32
CA ALA A 63 0.54 -7.53 -18.16
C ALA A 63 0.73 -6.05 -18.51
N ILE A 64 1.11 -5.22 -17.52
CA ILE A 64 1.35 -3.78 -17.71
C ILE A 64 2.57 -3.59 -18.61
N TYR A 65 3.69 -4.28 -18.33
CA TYR A 65 4.92 -4.22 -19.12
C TYR A 65 4.67 -4.59 -20.59
N GLN A 66 3.95 -5.70 -20.84
CA GLN A 66 3.61 -6.12 -22.22
C GLN A 66 2.71 -5.12 -22.93
N ALA A 67 1.73 -4.53 -22.25
CA ALA A 67 0.90 -3.47 -22.82
C ALA A 67 1.73 -2.24 -23.17
N ALA A 68 2.67 -1.82 -22.31
CA ALA A 68 3.59 -0.72 -22.57
C ALA A 68 4.50 -0.97 -23.79
N GLN A 69 4.96 -2.22 -23.99
CA GLN A 69 5.81 -2.57 -25.12
C GLN A 69 5.04 -2.73 -26.43
N SER A 70 3.78 -3.17 -26.37
CA SER A 70 2.99 -3.47 -27.57
C SER A 70 2.24 -2.28 -28.16
N GLN A 71 1.98 -1.24 -27.36
CA GLN A 71 1.19 -0.09 -27.74
C GLN A 71 1.95 1.22 -27.54
N PRO A 72 2.31 1.93 -28.62
CA PRO A 72 3.12 3.16 -28.53
C PRO A 72 2.53 4.25 -27.63
N GLN A 73 1.19 4.33 -27.52
CA GLN A 73 0.52 5.28 -26.65
C GLN A 73 0.71 4.99 -25.15
N TYR A 74 1.13 3.76 -24.80
CA TYR A 74 1.39 3.34 -23.43
C TYR A 74 2.88 3.18 -23.13
N ALA A 75 3.75 3.61 -24.05
CA ALA A 75 5.20 3.51 -23.87
C ALA A 75 5.64 4.21 -22.58
N GLY A 76 6.36 3.48 -21.72
CA GLY A 76 6.87 3.99 -20.46
C GLY A 76 5.82 4.15 -19.34
N MET A 77 4.61 3.60 -19.51
CA MET A 77 3.65 3.57 -18.40
C MET A 77 4.12 2.68 -17.27
N GLY A 78 3.83 3.11 -16.07
CA GLY A 78 4.05 2.35 -14.85
C GLY A 78 3.08 2.77 -13.76
N THR A 79 3.14 2.10 -12.62
CA THR A 79 2.34 2.48 -11.46
C THR A 79 3.00 2.02 -10.17
N THR A 80 2.81 2.76 -9.10
CA THR A 80 3.07 2.29 -7.74
C THR A 80 2.06 1.23 -7.34
N LEU A 81 2.26 0.60 -6.21
CA LEU A 81 1.31 -0.34 -5.62
C LEU A 81 1.44 -0.36 -4.10
N VAL A 82 0.32 -0.27 -3.41
CA VAL A 82 0.18 -0.63 -1.99
C VAL A 82 -1.03 -1.55 -1.82
N VAL A 83 -0.80 -2.75 -1.31
CA VAL A 83 -1.85 -3.71 -0.94
C VAL A 83 -1.82 -3.93 0.56
N ALA A 84 -2.95 -3.74 1.23
CA ALA A 84 -3.16 -4.10 2.64
C ALA A 84 -4.23 -5.19 2.72
N LEU A 85 -3.83 -6.39 3.13
CA LEU A 85 -4.68 -7.57 3.27
C LEU A 85 -4.90 -7.87 4.75
N PHE A 86 -6.12 -7.69 5.24
CA PHE A 86 -6.49 -7.89 6.66
C PHE A 86 -7.12 -9.26 6.88
N TYR A 87 -6.58 -10.06 7.81
CA TYR A 87 -7.07 -11.39 8.20
C TYR A 87 -6.50 -11.82 9.55
N ASP A 88 -7.19 -12.62 10.31
CA ASP A 88 -6.75 -13.27 11.57
C ASP A 88 -6.05 -12.32 12.57
N ASN A 89 -6.58 -11.09 12.77
CA ASN A 89 -5.97 -10.03 13.54
C ASN A 89 -4.57 -9.60 13.04
N MET A 90 -4.30 -9.85 11.77
CA MET A 90 -3.06 -9.53 11.09
C MET A 90 -3.33 -8.66 9.86
N MET A 91 -2.31 -8.00 9.38
CA MET A 91 -2.28 -7.33 8.10
C MET A 91 -1.00 -7.74 7.37
N THR A 92 -1.14 -8.32 6.18
CA THR A 92 -0.01 -8.45 5.24
C THR A 92 -0.02 -7.24 4.31
N VAL A 93 1.11 -6.56 4.22
CA VAL A 93 1.33 -5.42 3.33
C VAL A 93 2.25 -5.86 2.21
N ALA A 94 1.89 -5.56 0.96
CA ALA A 94 2.79 -5.65 -0.18
C ALA A 94 2.86 -4.28 -0.86
N HIS A 95 4.07 -3.76 -1.13
CA HIS A 95 4.20 -2.48 -1.80
C HIS A 95 5.34 -2.43 -2.81
N ILE A 96 5.20 -1.50 -3.75
CA ILE A 96 6.18 -1.12 -4.77
C ILE A 96 5.98 0.37 -5.07
N GLY A 97 7.05 1.15 -5.06
CA GLY A 97 7.00 2.59 -5.31
C GLY A 97 7.04 3.42 -4.03
N ASP A 98 6.54 4.63 -4.10
CA ASP A 98 6.56 5.67 -3.06
C ASP A 98 5.17 6.06 -2.53
N SER A 99 4.12 5.43 -3.02
CA SER A 99 2.83 5.46 -2.33
C SER A 99 2.96 4.79 -0.96
N ARG A 100 2.34 5.37 0.06
CA ARG A 100 2.59 4.98 1.45
C ARG A 100 1.41 4.34 2.14
N LEU A 101 1.71 3.50 3.12
CA LEU A 101 0.81 3.03 4.16
C LEU A 101 1.27 3.55 5.51
N TYR A 102 0.38 4.21 6.24
CA TYR A 102 0.58 4.65 7.62
C TYR A 102 -0.35 3.91 8.58
N ARG A 103 0.05 3.81 9.83
CA ARG A 103 -0.77 3.33 10.95
C ARG A 103 -0.84 4.38 12.05
N LEU A 104 -2.05 4.70 12.50
CA LEU A 104 -2.30 5.39 13.75
C LEU A 104 -2.79 4.37 14.78
N ARG A 105 -2.02 4.15 15.85
CA ARG A 105 -2.36 3.29 17.00
C ARG A 105 -2.26 4.10 18.29
N GLY A 106 -3.40 4.42 18.89
CA GLY A 106 -3.45 5.39 19.98
C GLY A 106 -2.89 6.75 19.52
N ASP A 107 -1.82 7.21 20.17
CA ASP A 107 -1.14 8.47 19.82
C ASP A 107 0.07 8.26 18.89
N GLU A 108 0.43 7.02 18.57
CA GLU A 108 1.56 6.72 17.70
C GLU A 108 1.12 6.72 16.22
N PHE A 109 1.70 7.60 15.41
CA PHE A 109 1.56 7.64 13.96
C PHE A 109 2.88 7.20 13.32
N GLN A 110 2.82 6.20 12.45
CA GLN A 110 4.01 5.57 11.88
C GLN A 110 3.78 5.21 10.42
N ALA A 111 4.77 5.52 9.55
CA ALA A 111 4.85 4.95 8.22
C ALA A 111 5.19 3.45 8.33
N ILE A 112 4.39 2.62 7.67
CA ILE A 112 4.54 1.15 7.61
C ILE A 112 5.35 0.74 6.38
N THR A 113 5.15 1.43 5.25
CA THR A 113 5.93 1.23 4.03
C THR A 113 7.15 2.14 4.03
N ARG A 114 8.14 1.76 3.24
CA ARG A 114 9.35 2.54 2.99
C ARG A 114 9.45 2.79 1.50
N ASP A 115 9.62 4.05 1.10
CA ASP A 115 9.57 4.44 -0.30
C ASP A 115 10.68 3.76 -1.12
N HIS A 116 10.32 3.26 -2.29
CA HIS A 116 11.29 2.89 -3.31
C HIS A 116 11.62 4.13 -4.15
N SER A 117 12.36 5.05 -3.56
CA SER A 117 12.78 6.31 -4.19
C SER A 117 14.27 6.55 -4.02
N LEU A 118 14.85 7.32 -4.93
CA LEU A 118 16.27 7.68 -4.86
C LEU A 118 16.62 8.39 -3.55
N LEU A 119 15.74 9.27 -3.07
CA LEU A 119 15.95 9.97 -1.80
C LEU A 119 15.99 9.01 -0.62
N GLN A 120 15.08 8.03 -0.59
CA GLN A 120 15.07 7.03 0.48
C GLN A 120 16.35 6.18 0.46
N GLU A 121 16.84 5.80 -0.72
CA GLU A 121 18.11 5.07 -0.86
C GLU A 121 19.32 5.91 -0.40
N GLN A 122 19.30 7.22 -0.64
CA GLN A 122 20.34 8.13 -0.15
C GLN A 122 20.30 8.31 1.38
N ILE A 123 19.11 8.38 1.97
CA ILE A 123 18.94 8.40 3.44
C ILE A 123 19.49 7.10 4.05
N ASP A 124 19.14 5.96 3.47
CA ASP A 124 19.52 4.63 3.94
C ASP A 124 21.01 4.38 3.91
N SER A 125 21.67 4.90 2.88
CA SER A 125 23.13 4.85 2.74
C SER A 125 23.87 5.91 3.58
N GLY A 126 23.13 6.80 4.27
CA GLY A 126 23.70 7.88 5.07
C GLY A 126 24.31 9.01 4.24
N MET A 127 23.99 9.09 2.94
CA MET A 127 24.48 10.18 2.07
C MET A 127 23.80 11.51 2.39
N ILE A 128 22.53 11.47 2.77
CA ILE A 128 21.75 12.64 3.17
C ILE A 128 20.94 12.31 4.43
N THR A 129 20.57 13.32 5.18
CA THR A 129 19.62 13.21 6.29
C THR A 129 18.18 13.29 5.79
N ALA A 130 17.21 12.83 6.59
CA ALA A 130 15.79 12.98 6.28
C ALA A 130 15.39 14.47 6.12
N GLU A 131 16.02 15.37 6.87
CA GLU A 131 15.76 16.80 6.77
C GLU A 131 16.26 17.38 5.43
N GLU A 132 17.45 16.98 4.97
CA GLU A 132 17.99 17.39 3.67
C GLU A 132 17.12 16.84 2.52
N ALA A 133 16.60 15.62 2.65
CA ALA A 133 15.70 15.03 1.67
C ALA A 133 14.40 15.83 1.49
N ARG A 134 13.83 16.38 2.58
CA ARG A 134 12.62 17.22 2.53
C ARG A 134 12.79 18.45 1.64
N HIS A 135 13.98 18.97 1.50
CA HIS A 135 14.30 20.15 0.70
C HIS A 135 14.86 19.82 -0.70
N SER A 136 14.98 18.53 -1.03
CA SER A 136 15.48 18.08 -2.33
C SER A 136 14.51 18.39 -3.47
N GLN A 137 15.06 18.72 -4.65
CA GLN A 137 14.28 18.89 -5.87
C GLN A 137 13.98 17.55 -6.58
N ASN A 138 14.58 16.45 -6.13
CA ASN A 138 14.46 15.12 -6.73
C ASN A 138 13.48 14.21 -5.99
N LYS A 139 12.42 14.76 -5.38
CA LYS A 139 11.48 14.01 -4.55
C LYS A 139 10.81 12.86 -5.30
N ASN A 140 10.48 13.04 -6.56
CA ASN A 140 9.63 12.15 -7.36
C ASN A 140 10.42 11.15 -8.21
N LEU A 141 11.66 10.78 -7.82
CA LEU A 141 12.43 9.76 -8.53
C LEU A 141 12.19 8.38 -7.91
N VAL A 142 11.15 7.73 -8.38
CA VAL A 142 10.80 6.36 -8.01
C VAL A 142 11.81 5.39 -8.62
N THR A 143 12.37 4.49 -7.81
CA THR A 143 13.38 3.50 -8.27
C THR A 143 12.76 2.14 -8.62
N ARG A 144 11.50 1.88 -8.21
CA ARG A 144 10.76 0.64 -8.52
C ARG A 144 9.29 0.94 -8.78
N ALA A 145 8.75 0.43 -9.88
CA ALA A 145 7.33 0.54 -10.23
C ALA A 145 6.87 -0.67 -11.04
N LEU A 146 5.58 -0.96 -11.00
CA LEU A 146 4.96 -1.97 -11.88
C LEU A 146 4.98 -1.49 -13.33
N GLY A 147 5.29 -2.40 -14.25
CA GLY A 147 5.20 -2.16 -15.70
C GLY A 147 6.44 -1.49 -16.31
N VAL A 148 7.40 -1.04 -15.51
CA VAL A 148 8.64 -0.39 -15.99
C VAL A 148 9.67 -1.43 -16.40
N ASP A 149 9.90 -2.43 -15.56
CA ASP A 149 10.84 -3.53 -15.79
C ASP A 149 10.12 -4.85 -16.07
N PRO A 150 10.75 -5.80 -16.78
CA PRO A 150 10.14 -7.09 -17.07
C PRO A 150 9.86 -7.93 -15.83
N THR A 151 10.59 -7.69 -14.75
CA THR A 151 10.41 -8.36 -13.45
C THR A 151 10.41 -7.33 -12.34
N VAL A 152 9.66 -7.61 -11.27
CA VAL A 152 9.58 -6.75 -10.10
C VAL A 152 9.51 -7.60 -8.83
N GLU A 153 10.15 -7.14 -7.76
CA GLU A 153 10.10 -7.77 -6.43
C GLU A 153 9.35 -6.85 -5.47
N PRO A 154 8.14 -7.23 -5.02
CA PRO A 154 7.42 -6.48 -4.02
C PRO A 154 8.06 -6.66 -2.64
N GLU A 155 8.06 -5.61 -1.81
CA GLU A 155 8.33 -5.77 -0.40
C GLU A 155 7.06 -6.26 0.29
N ILE A 156 7.13 -7.42 0.98
CA ILE A 156 5.99 -8.03 1.67
C ILE A 156 6.34 -8.21 3.14
N ARG A 157 5.49 -7.66 4.04
CA ARG A 157 5.65 -7.76 5.50
C ARG A 157 4.32 -7.99 6.19
N ASP A 158 4.38 -8.64 7.35
CA ASP A 158 3.23 -8.89 8.21
C ASP A 158 3.27 -8.00 9.46
N TYR A 159 2.09 -7.53 9.87
CA TYR A 159 1.89 -6.71 11.04
C TYR A 159 0.68 -7.20 11.83
N ASP A 160 0.75 -7.12 13.16
CA ASP A 160 -0.40 -7.29 14.03
C ASP A 160 -1.36 -6.09 13.90
N THR A 161 -2.65 -6.35 14.02
CA THR A 161 -3.68 -5.31 14.08
C THR A 161 -4.42 -5.34 15.39
N MET A 162 -4.84 -4.18 15.88
CA MET A 162 -5.57 -4.03 17.11
C MET A 162 -6.87 -3.24 16.90
N PRO A 163 -7.94 -3.53 17.66
CA PRO A 163 -9.11 -2.66 17.67
C PRO A 163 -8.73 -1.21 17.97
N GLY A 164 -9.23 -0.29 17.16
CA GLY A 164 -8.90 1.14 17.25
C GLY A 164 -7.81 1.61 16.30
N ASP A 165 -7.00 0.70 15.73
CA ASP A 165 -6.04 1.09 14.69
C ASP A 165 -6.74 1.76 13.51
N VAL A 166 -6.15 2.82 13.00
CA VAL A 166 -6.51 3.46 11.74
C VAL A 166 -5.33 3.37 10.77
N TYR A 167 -5.58 2.82 9.60
CA TYR A 167 -4.62 2.72 8.51
C TYR A 167 -4.99 3.71 7.41
N LEU A 168 -3.97 4.41 6.88
CA LEU A 168 -4.08 5.32 5.75
C LEU A 168 -3.18 4.80 4.63
N LEU A 169 -3.76 4.48 3.47
CA LEU A 169 -3.03 4.33 2.23
C LEU A 169 -3.16 5.64 1.46
N CYS A 170 -2.07 6.15 0.90
CA CYS A 170 -2.11 7.37 0.09
C CYS A 170 -1.09 7.34 -1.05
N SER A 171 -1.40 8.10 -2.11
CA SER A 171 -0.42 8.48 -3.13
C SER A 171 0.49 9.60 -2.61
N ASP A 172 1.61 9.84 -3.30
CA ASP A 172 2.58 10.89 -2.99
C ASP A 172 1.98 12.30 -3.02
N GLY A 173 0.91 12.54 -3.81
CA GLY A 173 0.16 13.79 -3.81
C GLY A 173 -0.38 14.22 -2.45
N LEU A 174 -0.50 13.29 -1.46
CA LEU A 174 -0.79 13.65 -0.08
C LEU A 174 0.48 14.00 0.70
N ASN A 175 1.41 13.07 0.82
CA ASN A 175 2.59 13.20 1.71
C ASN A 175 3.67 14.15 1.19
N ASP A 176 3.60 14.55 -0.07
CA ASP A 176 4.43 15.63 -0.63
C ASP A 176 3.90 17.03 -0.30
N MET A 177 2.61 17.13 -0.01
CA MET A 177 1.92 18.40 0.27
C MET A 177 1.62 18.62 1.75
N VAL A 178 1.48 17.53 2.54
CA VAL A 178 1.05 17.58 3.93
C VAL A 178 2.06 16.81 4.79
N GLU A 179 2.58 17.46 5.83
CA GLU A 179 3.54 16.83 6.75
C GLU A 179 2.88 15.73 7.59
N ASP A 180 3.67 14.71 7.96
CA ASP A 180 3.20 13.56 8.74
C ASP A 180 2.50 13.95 10.04
N GLU A 181 2.96 15.01 10.71
CA GLU A 181 2.36 15.55 11.93
C GLU A 181 0.95 16.09 11.70
N GLU A 182 0.70 16.75 10.58
CA GLU A 182 -0.61 17.29 10.21
C GLU A 182 -1.57 16.19 9.79
N ILE A 183 -1.08 15.18 9.05
CA ILE A 183 -1.84 13.97 8.74
C ILE A 183 -2.27 13.28 10.05
N ALA A 184 -1.34 13.10 10.99
CA ALA A 184 -1.61 12.48 12.29
C ALA A 184 -2.66 13.25 13.09
N LEU A 185 -2.57 14.58 13.13
CA LEU A 185 -3.54 15.43 13.82
C LEU A 185 -4.94 15.29 13.22
N THR A 186 -5.06 15.31 11.90
CA THR A 186 -6.31 15.13 11.18
C THR A 186 -6.94 13.77 11.49
N LEU A 187 -6.15 12.69 11.42
CA LEU A 187 -6.64 11.35 11.73
C LEU A 187 -7.07 11.20 13.19
N ARG A 188 -6.33 11.77 14.16
CA ARG A 188 -6.73 11.74 15.59
C ARG A 188 -8.03 12.48 15.81
N ALA A 189 -8.15 13.68 15.26
CA ALA A 189 -9.34 14.53 15.43
C ALA A 189 -10.60 13.92 14.80
N LEU A 190 -10.47 13.24 13.68
CA LEU A 190 -11.57 12.75 12.86
C LEU A 190 -11.67 11.22 12.80
N SER A 191 -10.98 10.48 13.67
CA SER A 191 -10.95 9.00 13.68
C SER A 191 -12.33 8.35 13.78
N ALA A 192 -13.32 9.06 14.35
CA ALA A 192 -14.70 8.59 14.45
C ALA A 192 -15.46 8.63 13.11
N ASN A 193 -15.04 9.51 12.18
CA ASN A 193 -15.66 9.72 10.87
C ASN A 193 -14.61 9.69 9.76
N LEU A 194 -14.37 8.50 9.21
CA LEU A 194 -13.32 8.30 8.21
C LEU A 194 -13.59 9.04 6.88
N ASP A 195 -14.87 9.19 6.49
CA ASP A 195 -15.22 9.91 5.27
C ASP A 195 -14.85 11.39 5.38
N LEU A 196 -15.10 11.99 6.55
CA LEU A 196 -14.71 13.37 6.81
C LEU A 196 -13.19 13.50 6.91
N ALA A 197 -12.50 12.54 7.54
CA ALA A 197 -11.04 12.53 7.63
C ALA A 197 -10.40 12.44 6.23
N ALA A 198 -10.87 11.54 5.37
CA ALA A 198 -10.40 11.41 4.00
C ALA A 198 -10.62 12.69 3.19
N THR A 199 -11.81 13.27 3.28
CA THR A 199 -12.15 14.55 2.60
C THR A 199 -11.22 15.67 3.08
N GLN A 200 -10.99 15.78 4.39
CA GLN A 200 -10.13 16.81 4.96
C GLN A 200 -8.66 16.65 4.52
N LEU A 201 -8.14 15.43 4.49
CA LEU A 201 -6.77 15.17 4.02
C LEU A 201 -6.58 15.58 2.56
N VAL A 202 -7.53 15.20 1.68
CA VAL A 202 -7.50 15.62 0.26
C VAL A 202 -7.60 17.13 0.13
N GLN A 203 -8.48 17.77 0.90
CA GLN A 203 -8.63 19.23 0.86
C GLN A 203 -7.36 19.93 1.34
N THR A 204 -6.74 19.46 2.43
CA THR A 204 -5.50 20.03 2.96
C THR A 204 -4.37 19.93 1.93
N ALA A 205 -4.21 18.80 1.23
CA ALA A 205 -3.23 18.64 0.18
C ALA A 205 -3.47 19.61 -0.99
N ASN A 206 -4.73 19.78 -1.41
CA ASN A 206 -5.09 20.73 -2.46
C ASN A 206 -4.81 22.18 -2.05
N ASP A 207 -5.14 22.57 -0.82
CA ASP A 207 -4.91 23.92 -0.27
C ASP A 207 -3.41 24.20 -0.09
N SER A 208 -2.60 23.15 0.13
CA SER A 208 -1.13 23.23 0.23
C SER A 208 -0.42 23.31 -1.13
N GLY A 209 -1.19 23.33 -2.23
CA GLY A 209 -0.65 23.54 -3.57
C GLY A 209 -1.19 22.63 -4.64
N GLY A 210 -1.71 21.42 -4.29
CA GLY A 210 -2.39 20.52 -5.21
C GLY A 210 -1.57 20.20 -6.47
N ARG A 211 -0.31 19.80 -6.29
CA ARG A 211 0.63 19.62 -7.42
C ARG A 211 0.42 18.33 -8.18
N ASP A 212 -0.26 17.35 -7.56
CA ASP A 212 -0.51 16.04 -8.12
C ASP A 212 -1.87 15.52 -7.72
N ASN A 213 -2.28 14.37 -8.27
CA ASN A 213 -3.50 13.68 -7.90
C ASN A 213 -3.38 13.12 -6.48
N VAL A 214 -4.40 13.34 -5.66
CA VAL A 214 -4.44 12.88 -4.27
C VAL A 214 -5.41 11.73 -4.14
N SER A 215 -4.90 10.56 -3.79
CA SER A 215 -5.70 9.39 -3.48
C SER A 215 -5.49 8.97 -2.04
N VAL A 216 -6.58 8.72 -1.30
CA VAL A 216 -6.53 8.23 0.09
C VAL A 216 -7.53 7.10 0.31
N ILE A 217 -7.13 6.09 1.08
CA ILE A 217 -8.00 5.02 1.59
C ILE A 217 -7.78 4.93 3.09
N LEU A 218 -8.86 5.04 3.87
CA LEU A 218 -8.84 4.88 5.31
C LEU A 218 -9.52 3.58 5.74
N VAL A 219 -8.84 2.81 6.58
CA VAL A 219 -9.36 1.57 7.17
C VAL A 219 -9.24 1.64 8.67
N ARG A 220 -10.35 1.40 9.41
CA ARG A 220 -10.33 1.30 10.87
C ARG A 220 -10.65 -0.10 11.33
N ILE A 221 -9.86 -0.63 12.23
CA ILE A 221 -10.11 -1.91 12.89
C ILE A 221 -11.14 -1.69 14.01
N ALA A 222 -12.40 -2.03 13.74
CA ALA A 222 -13.49 -1.82 14.68
C ALA A 222 -13.52 -2.84 15.84
N ARG A 223 -13.03 -4.07 15.60
CA ARG A 223 -13.01 -5.18 16.54
C ARG A 223 -12.00 -6.23 16.11
N GLU A 224 -11.65 -7.16 17.01
CA GLU A 224 -10.91 -8.35 16.64
C GLU A 224 -11.66 -9.18 15.58
N TYR A 225 -10.89 -9.77 14.66
CA TYR A 225 -11.40 -10.61 13.55
C TYR A 225 -10.55 -11.88 13.37
N PRO A 226 -10.40 -12.70 14.45
CA PRO A 226 -9.60 -13.92 14.38
C PRO A 226 -10.19 -14.89 13.35
N ALA A 227 -9.33 -15.62 12.65
CA ALA A 227 -9.74 -16.68 11.74
C ALA A 227 -10.62 -17.71 12.49
N ALA A 228 -11.65 -18.22 11.81
CA ALA A 228 -12.50 -19.27 12.35
C ALA A 228 -11.66 -20.56 12.51
N ARG A 229 -11.06 -20.75 13.68
CA ARG A 229 -10.35 -21.99 14.00
C ARG A 229 -11.37 -23.10 14.22
N SER A 230 -11.04 -24.34 13.81
CA SER A 230 -11.82 -25.55 14.09
C SER A 230 -12.24 -25.57 15.57
N TRP A 231 -13.46 -26.02 15.87
CA TRP A 231 -13.98 -26.12 17.25
C TRP A 231 -13.05 -26.89 18.20
N TRP A 232 -12.28 -27.84 17.69
CA TRP A 232 -11.22 -28.53 18.40
C TRP A 232 -10.07 -27.61 18.84
N ALA A 233 -9.68 -26.64 18.05
CA ALA A 233 -8.65 -25.67 18.41
C ALA A 233 -9.13 -24.72 19.51
N ARG A 234 -10.44 -24.36 19.54
CA ARG A 234 -11.05 -23.58 20.63
C ARG A 234 -11.07 -24.36 21.96
N LEU A 235 -11.33 -25.68 21.93
CA LEU A 235 -11.32 -26.53 23.10
C LEU A 235 -9.90 -26.62 23.69
N LEU A 236 -8.85 -26.74 22.89
CA LEU A 236 -7.47 -26.79 23.34
C LEU A 236 -6.95 -25.48 23.94
N GLN A 237 -7.50 -24.32 23.54
CA GLN A 237 -7.18 -23.03 24.16
C GLN A 237 -7.82 -22.85 25.54
N TRP A 238 -8.91 -23.58 25.84
CA TRP A 238 -9.59 -23.52 27.13
C TRP A 238 -8.84 -24.33 28.23
N PHE A 239 -7.91 -25.19 27.84
CA PHE A 239 -7.07 -26.01 28.75
C PHE A 239 -5.62 -25.46 28.89
N LYS A 240 -5.30 -24.28 28.36
CA LYS A 240 -4.07 -23.53 28.61
C LYS A 240 -4.39 -22.31 29.47
#